data_6b24830d626d5412091dd5b7d1415110
#
_entry.id   6b24830d626d5412091dd5b7d1415110
#
_cell.length_a   1.000
_cell.length_b   1.000
_cell.length_c   1.000
_cell.angle_alpha   90.00
_cell.angle_beta   90.00
_cell.angle_gamma   90.00
#
_symmetry.space_group_name_H-M   'P 1'
#
loop_
_entity.id
_entity.type
_entity.pdbx_description
1 polymer ?
#
loop_
_entity_poly.entity_id
_entity_poly.type
_entity_poly.pdbx_seq_one_letter_code
_entity_poly.pdbx_strand_id
1 'polypeptide(L)'
;MGELERGFKITIFILFLVVVVPVIIAQGIYEQWGAVGCLAPLVGCGALFGLLALVPTFKEDNDDTKISFEPPAKDEESHEMAVAMVRQMVGKQIRLVSVHWSDSEREEYLYAPDIEHSDKRRKVVSWMDEPTEDILSKSRYMVEPVRGEEDQIRLVSVRWSNIERYEYLYSPDIDYGRNSKDMREVVSWMDEPTEDILSKSRYMVEPVPGQEDVIRLVSIHWSDSERYEYLYTSREWTSASRRHIHSWKVEPTNDILSKSRYRVEFVHSSKEEEMEDENWWEDEKL
;
A
#
# COMPACT_ATOMS: atom_id res chain seq x y z
N MET A 1 3.02 -14.48 -26.24
CA MET A 1 1.84 -14.64 -25.34
C MET A 1 1.26 -16.06 -25.29
N GLY A 2 1.40 -16.92 -26.27
CA GLY A 2 0.78 -18.26 -26.28
C GLY A 2 1.45 -19.35 -25.42
N GLU A 3 2.73 -19.26 -25.11
CA GLU A 3 3.43 -20.33 -24.36
C GLU A 3 3.25 -20.21 -22.83
N LEU A 4 3.20 -19.00 -22.30
CA LEU A 4 3.00 -18.77 -20.85
C LEU A 4 1.60 -19.26 -20.41
N GLU A 5 0.59 -19.06 -21.23
CA GLU A 5 -0.79 -19.48 -20.95
C GLU A 5 -0.95 -21.01 -20.98
N ARG A 6 -0.21 -21.69 -21.84
CA ARG A 6 -0.19 -23.18 -21.86
C ARG A 6 0.50 -23.75 -20.64
N GLY A 7 1.62 -23.17 -20.20
CA GLY A 7 2.33 -23.59 -19.00
C GLY A 7 1.46 -23.48 -17.75
N PHE A 8 0.74 -22.36 -17.60
CA PHE A 8 -0.15 -22.12 -16.47
C PHE A 8 -1.33 -23.12 -16.40
N LYS A 9 -1.96 -23.41 -17.55
CA LYS A 9 -3.06 -24.39 -17.62
C LYS A 9 -2.59 -25.81 -17.29
N ILE A 10 -1.39 -26.19 -17.73
CA ILE A 10 -0.81 -27.50 -17.41
C ILE A 10 -0.49 -27.61 -15.91
N THR A 11 0.05 -26.56 -15.30
CA THR A 11 0.37 -26.54 -13.86
C THR A 11 -0.89 -26.67 -13.00
N ILE A 12 -1.96 -25.96 -13.33
CA ILE A 12 -3.25 -26.07 -12.63
C ILE A 12 -3.84 -27.48 -12.79
N PHE A 13 -3.76 -28.06 -13.98
CA PHE A 13 -4.29 -29.41 -14.21
C PHE A 13 -3.50 -30.47 -13.43
N ILE A 14 -2.19 -30.37 -13.37
CA ILE A 14 -1.34 -31.25 -12.55
C ILE A 14 -1.66 -31.09 -11.06
N LEU A 15 -1.81 -29.86 -10.58
CA LEU A 15 -2.17 -29.58 -9.18
C LEU A 15 -3.53 -30.20 -8.83
N PHE A 16 -4.50 -30.10 -9.72
CA PHE A 16 -5.83 -30.69 -9.55
C PHE A 16 -5.74 -32.21 -9.46
N LEU A 17 -5.01 -32.89 -10.36
CA LEU A 17 -4.83 -34.32 -10.35
C LEU A 17 -4.07 -34.85 -9.13
N VAL A 18 -3.06 -34.09 -8.68
CA VAL A 18 -2.16 -34.55 -7.60
C VAL A 18 -2.75 -34.27 -6.21
N VAL A 19 -3.51 -33.20 -6.05
CA VAL A 19 -4.04 -32.78 -4.74
C VAL A 19 -5.53 -33.09 -4.58
N VAL A 20 -6.34 -32.66 -5.52
CA VAL A 20 -7.81 -32.74 -5.38
C VAL A 20 -8.32 -34.15 -5.54
N VAL A 21 -7.82 -34.89 -6.53
CA VAL A 21 -8.28 -36.27 -6.79
C VAL A 21 -7.96 -37.23 -5.62
N PRO A 22 -6.75 -37.23 -5.02
CA PRO A 22 -6.47 -38.05 -3.84
C PRO A 22 -7.31 -37.67 -2.62
N VAL A 23 -7.62 -36.36 -2.42
CA VAL A 23 -8.48 -35.95 -1.31
C VAL A 23 -9.91 -36.47 -1.48
N ILE A 24 -10.46 -36.40 -2.69
CA ILE A 24 -11.79 -36.92 -3.00
C ILE A 24 -11.83 -38.43 -2.80
N ILE A 25 -10.82 -39.17 -3.26
CA ILE A 25 -10.72 -40.63 -3.10
C ILE A 25 -10.59 -40.98 -1.60
N ALA A 26 -9.76 -40.26 -0.85
CA ALA A 26 -9.59 -40.47 0.59
C ALA A 26 -10.89 -40.23 1.36
N GLN A 27 -11.67 -39.22 0.97
CA GLN A 27 -12.96 -38.91 1.57
C GLN A 27 -14.00 -39.99 1.26
N GLY A 28 -14.06 -40.50 0.03
CA GLY A 28 -14.93 -41.58 -0.35
C GLY A 28 -14.60 -42.91 0.36
N ILE A 29 -13.31 -43.20 0.59
CA ILE A 29 -12.88 -44.41 1.35
C ILE A 29 -13.23 -44.23 2.84
N TYR A 30 -13.11 -43.03 3.41
CA TYR A 30 -13.46 -42.77 4.80
C TYR A 30 -14.96 -43.00 5.08
N GLU A 31 -15.82 -42.53 4.18
CA GLU A 31 -17.26 -42.72 4.32
C GLU A 31 -17.67 -44.20 4.19
N GLN A 32 -16.93 -44.98 3.43
CA GLN A 32 -17.28 -46.40 3.16
C GLN A 32 -16.70 -47.40 4.18
N TRP A 33 -15.55 -47.11 4.79
CA TRP A 33 -14.78 -48.04 5.63
C TRP A 33 -14.53 -47.60 7.08
N GLY A 34 -14.98 -46.42 7.48
CA GLY A 34 -14.81 -45.91 8.84
C GLY A 34 -13.35 -45.77 9.27
N ALA A 35 -13.12 -45.81 10.59
CA ALA A 35 -11.81 -45.52 11.20
C ALA A 35 -10.68 -46.51 10.83
N VAL A 36 -10.98 -47.68 10.28
CA VAL A 36 -9.98 -48.70 9.89
C VAL A 36 -9.25 -48.32 8.60
N GLY A 37 -9.84 -47.45 7.77
CA GLY A 37 -9.24 -46.95 6.53
C GLY A 37 -8.17 -45.89 6.68
N CYS A 38 -7.93 -45.37 7.89
CA CYS A 38 -7.03 -44.24 8.14
C CYS A 38 -5.53 -44.54 8.01
N LEU A 39 -5.12 -45.83 7.89
CA LEU A 39 -3.70 -46.20 7.73
C LEU A 39 -3.19 -46.14 6.29
N ALA A 40 -4.08 -46.22 5.30
CA ALA A 40 -3.71 -46.21 3.89
C ALA A 40 -3.18 -44.84 3.36
N PRO A 41 -3.64 -43.67 3.83
CA PRO A 41 -3.15 -42.37 3.34
C PRO A 41 -1.73 -42.08 3.74
N LEU A 42 -1.20 -42.63 4.84
CA LEU A 42 0.14 -42.32 5.34
C LEU A 42 1.26 -42.83 4.42
N VAL A 43 1.04 -43.89 3.69
CA VAL A 43 2.01 -44.44 2.71
C VAL A 43 2.02 -43.61 1.43
N GLY A 44 0.90 -43.00 1.05
CA GLY A 44 0.78 -42.12 -0.11
C GLY A 44 1.46 -40.78 0.06
N CYS A 45 1.45 -40.23 1.28
CA CYS A 45 2.11 -38.91 1.58
C CYS A 45 3.63 -38.98 1.45
N GLY A 46 4.26 -40.12 1.78
CA GLY A 46 5.72 -40.26 1.66
C GLY A 46 6.21 -40.23 0.21
N ALA A 47 5.43 -40.77 -0.72
CA ALA A 47 5.74 -40.74 -2.16
C ALA A 47 5.53 -39.34 -2.79
N LEU A 48 4.57 -38.56 -2.28
CA LEU A 48 4.27 -37.21 -2.75
C LEU A 48 5.35 -36.21 -2.34
N PHE A 49 5.93 -36.36 -1.15
CA PHE A 49 7.04 -35.49 -0.71
C PHE A 49 8.33 -35.73 -1.51
N GLY A 50 8.56 -36.95 -1.98
CA GLY A 50 9.69 -37.27 -2.86
C GLY A 50 9.55 -36.67 -4.28
N LEU A 51 8.33 -36.54 -4.79
CA LEU A 51 8.06 -35.97 -6.12
C LEU A 51 8.09 -34.42 -6.11
N LEU A 52 7.73 -33.78 -5.00
CA LEU A 52 7.83 -32.33 -4.84
C LEU A 52 9.28 -31.83 -4.79
N ALA A 53 10.23 -32.68 -4.39
CA ALA A 53 11.65 -32.35 -4.40
C ALA A 53 12.28 -32.32 -5.82
N LEU A 54 11.55 -32.83 -6.82
CA LEU A 54 11.96 -32.83 -8.23
C LEU A 54 11.33 -31.70 -9.05
N VAL A 55 10.47 -30.86 -8.45
CA VAL A 55 10.02 -29.63 -9.11
C VAL A 55 11.23 -28.71 -9.18
N PRO A 56 11.71 -28.35 -10.39
CA PRO A 56 12.78 -27.38 -10.49
C PRO A 56 12.31 -26.12 -9.79
N THR A 57 12.99 -25.76 -8.69
CA THR A 57 12.84 -24.42 -8.13
C THR A 57 13.17 -23.50 -9.27
N PHE A 58 12.14 -22.85 -9.84
CA PHE A 58 12.35 -21.65 -10.63
C PHE A 58 13.06 -20.68 -9.69
N LYS A 59 14.38 -20.63 -9.80
CA LYS A 59 15.12 -19.47 -9.37
C LYS A 59 14.47 -18.33 -10.15
N GLU A 60 13.71 -17.49 -9.47
CA GLU A 60 13.56 -16.12 -9.90
C GLU A 60 15.00 -15.64 -10.05
N ASP A 61 15.46 -15.50 -11.28
CA ASP A 61 16.62 -14.68 -11.58
C ASP A 61 16.18 -13.25 -11.21
N ASN A 62 16.27 -12.97 -9.92
CA ASN A 62 16.44 -11.60 -9.45
C ASN A 62 17.78 -11.18 -10.06
N ASP A 63 17.70 -10.67 -11.27
CA ASP A 63 18.76 -9.85 -11.84
C ASP A 63 18.73 -8.52 -11.04
N ASP A 64 19.05 -8.66 -9.75
CA ASP A 64 19.44 -7.55 -8.88
C ASP A 64 20.79 -7.06 -9.40
N THR A 65 20.77 -6.46 -10.59
CA THR A 65 21.77 -5.44 -10.90
C THR A 65 21.62 -4.42 -9.79
N LYS A 66 22.51 -4.48 -8.81
CA LYS A 66 22.75 -3.41 -7.82
C LYS A 66 23.08 -2.15 -8.60
N ILE A 67 22.04 -1.51 -9.11
CA ILE A 67 22.14 -0.12 -9.51
C ILE A 67 22.32 0.58 -8.17
N SER A 68 23.53 1.03 -7.88
CA SER A 68 23.80 1.90 -6.75
C SER A 68 22.79 3.04 -6.84
N PHE A 69 21.79 3.02 -5.97
CA PHE A 69 20.83 4.11 -5.83
C PHE A 69 21.61 5.23 -5.13
N GLU A 70 22.17 6.14 -5.91
CA GLU A 70 22.46 7.46 -5.39
C GLU A 70 21.08 8.07 -5.10
N PRO A 71 20.79 8.43 -3.82
CA PRO A 71 19.57 9.20 -3.53
C PRO A 71 19.62 10.39 -4.48
N PRO A 72 18.51 10.70 -5.18
CA PRO A 72 18.51 11.79 -6.13
C PRO A 72 19.11 12.99 -5.39
N ALA A 73 20.28 13.42 -5.82
CA ALA A 73 20.77 14.70 -5.41
C ALA A 73 19.58 15.62 -5.64
N LYS A 74 19.04 16.24 -4.57
CA LYS A 74 17.95 17.22 -4.69
C LYS A 74 18.55 18.32 -5.56
N ASP A 75 18.49 18.11 -6.87
CA ASP A 75 18.77 19.20 -7.78
C ASP A 75 17.71 20.27 -7.54
N GLU A 76 18.09 21.49 -7.72
CA GLU A 76 17.24 22.65 -7.49
C GLU A 76 15.91 22.52 -8.27
N GLU A 77 15.94 21.93 -9.45
CA GLU A 77 14.78 21.69 -10.31
C GLU A 77 13.78 20.70 -9.66
N SER A 78 14.24 19.58 -9.11
CA SER A 78 13.39 18.61 -8.42
C SER A 78 12.75 19.21 -7.16
N HIS A 79 13.48 20.05 -6.43
CA HIS A 79 12.95 20.75 -5.27
C HIS A 79 11.90 21.79 -5.66
N GLU A 80 12.16 22.62 -6.67
CA GLU A 80 11.19 23.61 -7.17
C GLU A 80 9.90 22.92 -7.66
N MET A 81 10.03 21.78 -8.34
CA MET A 81 8.89 20.95 -8.74
C MET A 81 8.08 20.44 -7.56
N ALA A 82 8.74 19.93 -6.51
CA ALA A 82 8.09 19.47 -5.28
C ALA A 82 7.31 20.59 -4.62
N VAL A 83 7.93 21.76 -4.45
CA VAL A 83 7.30 22.96 -3.89
C VAL A 83 6.08 23.40 -4.71
N ALA A 84 6.19 23.40 -6.04
CA ALA A 84 5.08 23.75 -6.93
C ALA A 84 3.90 22.77 -6.78
N MET A 85 4.16 21.46 -6.71
CA MET A 85 3.14 20.45 -6.48
C MET A 85 2.49 20.60 -5.11
N VAL A 86 3.26 20.80 -4.05
CA VAL A 86 2.73 21.04 -2.70
C VAL A 86 1.81 22.27 -2.69
N ARG A 87 2.21 23.37 -3.28
CA ARG A 87 1.38 24.60 -3.40
C ARG A 87 0.06 24.34 -4.14
N GLN A 88 0.06 23.46 -5.13
CA GLN A 88 -1.18 23.04 -5.81
C GLN A 88 -2.10 22.21 -4.93
N MET A 89 -1.55 21.38 -4.06
CA MET A 89 -2.31 20.41 -3.24
C MET A 89 -2.80 21.00 -1.92
N VAL A 90 -2.04 21.89 -1.30
CA VAL A 90 -2.36 22.44 0.03
C VAL A 90 -3.74 23.06 0.07
N GLY A 91 -4.51 22.72 1.11
CA GLY A 91 -5.88 23.17 1.29
C GLY A 91 -6.90 22.49 0.41
N LYS A 92 -6.51 21.56 -0.44
CA LYS A 92 -7.44 20.84 -1.31
C LYS A 92 -7.66 19.40 -0.85
N GLN A 93 -8.80 18.86 -1.23
CA GLN A 93 -9.07 17.44 -1.09
C GLN A 93 -8.49 16.70 -2.31
N ILE A 94 -7.74 15.65 -2.02
CA ILE A 94 -7.14 14.78 -3.03
C ILE A 94 -7.49 13.32 -2.77
N ARG A 95 -7.33 12.50 -3.81
CA ARG A 95 -7.19 11.05 -3.70
C ARG A 95 -5.81 10.65 -4.20
N LEU A 96 -5.30 9.55 -3.66
CA LEU A 96 -4.05 8.94 -4.10
C LEU A 96 -4.37 7.62 -4.82
N VAL A 97 -4.03 7.57 -6.11
CA VAL A 97 -4.24 6.41 -6.98
C VAL A 97 -2.91 5.73 -7.22
N SER A 98 -2.80 4.46 -6.86
CA SER A 98 -1.57 3.68 -7.08
C SER A 98 -1.33 3.47 -8.59
N VAL A 99 -0.26 4.06 -9.13
CA VAL A 99 0.05 3.96 -10.57
C VAL A 99 0.49 2.54 -10.96
N HIS A 100 1.21 1.84 -10.08
CA HIS A 100 1.74 0.50 -10.37
C HIS A 100 0.64 -0.56 -10.51
N TRP A 101 -0.44 -0.43 -9.73
CA TRP A 101 -1.51 -1.42 -9.65
C TRP A 101 -2.76 -1.03 -10.42
N SER A 102 -2.85 0.21 -10.90
CA SER A 102 -3.94 0.69 -11.75
C SER A 102 -3.67 0.40 -13.22
N ASP A 103 -4.73 0.20 -13.98
CA ASP A 103 -4.70 0.05 -15.44
C ASP A 103 -5.80 0.92 -16.08
N SER A 104 -6.05 0.77 -17.38
CA SER A 104 -7.05 1.56 -18.11
C SER A 104 -8.51 1.29 -17.69
N GLU A 105 -8.76 0.17 -17.03
CA GLU A 105 -10.10 -0.28 -16.66
C GLU A 105 -10.35 -0.13 -15.15
N ARG A 106 -9.28 -0.07 -14.35
CA ARG A 106 -9.37 -0.11 -12.90
C ARG A 106 -8.33 0.78 -12.21
N GLU A 107 -8.78 1.57 -11.27
CA GLU A 107 -7.95 2.43 -10.43
C GLU A 107 -7.93 1.94 -8.98
N GLU A 108 -6.72 1.78 -8.42
CA GLU A 108 -6.54 1.39 -7.02
C GLU A 108 -6.34 2.61 -6.13
N TYR A 109 -7.35 2.93 -5.33
CA TYR A 109 -7.36 4.07 -4.41
C TYR A 109 -6.82 3.70 -3.04
N LEU A 110 -5.96 4.55 -2.51
CA LEU A 110 -5.53 4.51 -1.10
C LEU A 110 -6.67 5.03 -0.21
N TYR A 111 -7.07 4.25 0.80
CA TYR A 111 -8.19 4.63 1.68
C TYR A 111 -8.06 4.04 3.09
N ALA A 112 -8.77 4.62 4.04
CA ALA A 112 -8.89 4.14 5.41
C ALA A 112 -10.27 3.49 5.63
N PRO A 113 -10.38 2.14 5.74
CA PRO A 113 -11.64 1.44 5.97
C PRO A 113 -12.19 1.65 7.39
N ASP A 114 -13.46 1.27 7.64
CA ASP A 114 -14.12 1.30 8.96
C ASP A 114 -13.50 0.33 9.98
N ILE A 115 -12.41 -0.35 9.65
CA ILE A 115 -11.82 -1.39 10.47
C ILE A 115 -10.77 -0.76 11.39
N GLU A 116 -11.06 -0.73 12.67
CA GLU A 116 -10.07 -0.43 13.69
C GLU A 116 -9.00 -1.52 13.71
N HIS A 117 -7.74 -1.13 13.64
CA HIS A 117 -6.61 -2.04 13.68
C HIS A 117 -6.17 -2.35 15.11
N SER A 118 -6.20 -1.35 15.96
CA SER A 118 -5.90 -1.40 17.40
C SER A 118 -6.45 -0.13 18.05
N ASP A 119 -6.31 -0.01 19.35
CA ASP A 119 -6.68 1.19 20.09
C ASP A 119 -6.16 2.45 19.38
N LYS A 120 -7.09 3.31 18.95
CA LYS A 120 -6.82 4.61 18.33
C LYS A 120 -6.16 4.57 16.94
N ARG A 121 -6.11 3.42 16.27
CA ARG A 121 -5.52 3.28 14.94
C ARG A 121 -6.48 2.64 13.95
N ARG A 122 -6.52 3.19 12.76
CA ARG A 122 -7.23 2.65 11.61
C ARG A 122 -6.24 2.23 10.55
N LYS A 123 -6.40 1.02 10.04
CA LYS A 123 -5.56 0.50 8.98
C LYS A 123 -5.75 1.30 7.70
N VAL A 124 -4.67 1.52 6.95
CA VAL A 124 -4.73 2.10 5.61
C VAL A 124 -4.40 1.03 4.59
N VAL A 125 -5.19 0.97 3.53
CA VAL A 125 -5.09 -0.05 2.47
C VAL A 125 -5.35 0.58 1.10
N SER A 126 -5.06 -0.13 0.00
CA SER A 126 -5.59 0.21 -1.32
C SER A 126 -6.76 -0.70 -1.69
N TRP A 127 -7.73 -0.16 -2.43
CA TRP A 127 -8.89 -0.89 -2.96
C TRP A 127 -8.61 -1.38 -4.37
N MET A 128 -8.79 -2.68 -4.60
CA MET A 128 -8.38 -3.36 -5.84
C MET A 128 -9.49 -3.54 -6.86
N ASP A 129 -10.76 -3.44 -6.46
CA ASP A 129 -11.91 -3.60 -7.35
C ASP A 129 -12.41 -2.24 -7.84
N GLU A 130 -13.46 -2.24 -8.66
CA GLU A 130 -14.14 -1.01 -9.06
C GLU A 130 -14.59 -0.22 -7.81
N PRO A 131 -14.21 1.06 -7.67
CA PRO A 131 -14.49 1.80 -6.46
C PRO A 131 -15.96 2.18 -6.38
N THR A 132 -16.59 1.87 -5.25
CA THR A 132 -17.92 2.36 -4.91
C THR A 132 -17.86 3.81 -4.39
N GLU A 133 -19.01 4.49 -4.32
CA GLU A 133 -19.12 5.83 -3.71
C GLU A 133 -18.58 5.85 -2.26
N ASP A 134 -18.79 4.78 -1.50
CA ASP A 134 -18.26 4.64 -0.14
C ASP A 134 -16.72 4.58 -0.13
N ILE A 135 -16.10 3.82 -1.03
CA ILE A 135 -14.64 3.78 -1.18
C ILE A 135 -14.10 5.14 -1.61
N LEU A 136 -14.71 5.77 -2.62
CA LEU A 136 -14.31 7.10 -3.08
C LEU A 136 -14.44 8.17 -1.98
N SER A 137 -15.45 8.07 -1.12
CA SER A 137 -15.60 8.94 0.05
C SER A 137 -14.49 8.73 1.09
N LYS A 138 -14.11 7.47 1.36
CA LYS A 138 -13.08 7.10 2.34
C LYS A 138 -11.63 7.29 1.82
N SER A 139 -11.46 7.50 0.51
CA SER A 139 -10.16 7.74 -0.13
C SER A 139 -9.80 9.23 -0.21
N ARG A 140 -10.62 10.13 0.33
CA ARG A 140 -10.37 11.57 0.31
C ARG A 140 -9.47 11.99 1.47
N TYR A 141 -8.42 12.73 1.12
CA TYR A 141 -7.50 13.34 2.08
C TYR A 141 -7.43 14.84 1.86
N MET A 142 -7.52 15.61 2.94
CA MET A 142 -7.15 17.02 2.95
C MET A 142 -5.64 17.11 3.05
N VAL A 143 -5.03 17.97 2.25
CA VAL A 143 -3.58 18.21 2.29
C VAL A 143 -3.30 19.39 3.20
N GLU A 144 -2.62 19.14 4.31
CA GLU A 144 -2.18 20.12 5.27
C GLU A 144 -0.69 20.45 5.06
N PRO A 145 -0.28 21.73 5.02
CA PRO A 145 1.12 22.11 4.92
C PRO A 145 1.86 21.81 6.24
N VAL A 146 3.15 21.55 6.15
CA VAL A 146 4.04 21.49 7.31
C VAL A 146 4.69 22.85 7.50
N ARG A 147 4.48 23.47 8.67
CA ARG A 147 5.00 24.79 8.97
C ARG A 147 6.52 24.87 8.82
N GLY A 148 7.00 25.82 8.02
CA GLY A 148 8.42 26.04 7.76
C GLY A 148 9.06 25.12 6.73
N GLU A 149 8.28 24.21 6.12
CA GLU A 149 8.75 23.25 5.13
C GLU A 149 7.89 23.36 3.86
N GLU A 150 8.49 23.79 2.75
CA GLU A 150 7.73 24.08 1.53
C GLU A 150 7.43 22.83 0.68
N ASP A 151 8.19 21.75 0.86
CA ASP A 151 8.08 20.47 0.11
C ASP A 151 7.42 19.34 0.93
N GLN A 152 6.86 19.65 2.12
CA GLN A 152 6.30 18.68 3.04
C GLN A 152 4.81 18.90 3.30
N ILE A 153 4.11 17.78 3.44
CA ILE A 153 2.67 17.76 3.71
C ILE A 153 2.32 16.79 4.82
N ARG A 154 1.13 16.95 5.37
CA ARG A 154 0.38 15.90 6.08
C ARG A 154 -0.88 15.57 5.30
N LEU A 155 -1.34 14.33 5.44
CA LEU A 155 -2.58 13.84 4.86
C LEU A 155 -3.58 13.56 5.96
N VAL A 156 -4.69 14.29 5.92
CA VAL A 156 -5.79 14.19 6.89
C VAL A 156 -6.97 13.52 6.22
N SER A 157 -7.44 12.40 6.76
CA SER A 157 -8.60 11.71 6.22
C SER A 157 -9.86 12.55 6.36
N VAL A 158 -10.51 12.93 5.25
CA VAL A 158 -11.71 13.76 5.25
C VAL A 158 -12.90 13.03 5.86
N ARG A 159 -13.06 11.74 5.58
CA ARG A 159 -14.21 10.93 6.03
C ARG A 159 -14.25 10.77 7.54
N TRP A 160 -13.08 10.67 8.17
CA TRP A 160 -12.95 10.32 9.58
C TRP A 160 -12.59 11.50 10.47
N SER A 161 -12.31 12.66 9.87
CA SER A 161 -12.06 13.90 10.59
C SER A 161 -13.32 14.72 10.78
N ASN A 162 -13.36 15.51 11.84
CA ASN A 162 -14.39 16.51 12.11
C ASN A 162 -13.72 17.74 12.76
N ILE A 163 -14.51 18.74 13.17
CA ILE A 163 -14.01 19.99 13.77
C ILE A 163 -13.15 19.76 15.03
N GLU A 164 -13.39 18.66 15.74
CA GLU A 164 -12.72 18.37 17.01
C GLU A 164 -11.57 17.37 16.88
N ARG A 165 -11.49 16.63 15.75
CA ARG A 165 -10.56 15.51 15.60
C ARG A 165 -10.12 15.35 14.16
N TYR A 166 -8.81 15.32 13.96
CA TYR A 166 -8.16 15.08 12.67
C TYR A 166 -7.48 13.71 12.65
N GLU A 167 -7.86 12.85 11.69
CA GLU A 167 -7.21 11.57 11.49
C GLU A 167 -6.05 11.69 10.51
N TYR A 168 -4.83 11.77 11.02
CA TYR A 168 -3.60 11.85 10.25
C TYR A 168 -3.13 10.49 9.75
N LEU A 169 -2.76 10.42 8.46
CA LEU A 169 -1.99 9.30 7.91
C LEU A 169 -0.57 9.33 8.48
N TYR A 170 -0.07 8.22 9.04
CA TYR A 170 1.29 8.15 9.56
C TYR A 170 1.85 6.73 9.57
N SER A 171 3.18 6.62 9.69
CA SER A 171 3.90 5.35 9.85
C SER A 171 4.35 5.20 11.31
N PRO A 172 3.71 4.32 12.13
CA PRO A 172 4.10 4.08 13.52
C PRO A 172 5.42 3.32 13.60
N ASP A 173 6.04 3.31 14.79
CA ASP A 173 7.21 2.47 15.08
C ASP A 173 6.79 1.01 15.36
N ILE A 174 6.11 0.41 14.39
CA ILE A 174 5.65 -0.97 14.45
C ILE A 174 6.05 -1.68 13.17
N ASP A 175 6.89 -2.69 13.31
CA ASP A 175 7.27 -3.55 12.21
C ASP A 175 6.09 -4.42 11.78
N TYR A 176 5.89 -4.54 10.48
CA TYR A 176 4.85 -5.39 9.92
C TYR A 176 5.25 -6.86 10.03
N GLY A 177 4.65 -7.56 11.01
CA GLY A 177 4.80 -9.02 11.19
C GLY A 177 6.20 -9.47 11.64
N ARG A 178 6.29 -10.72 12.06
CA ARG A 178 7.52 -11.32 12.62
C ARG A 178 8.67 -11.50 11.61
N ASN A 179 8.37 -11.48 10.31
CA ASN A 179 9.33 -11.78 9.24
C ASN A 179 9.69 -10.58 8.37
N SER A 180 9.11 -9.42 8.61
CA SER A 180 9.25 -8.25 7.74
C SER A 180 9.95 -7.11 8.47
N LYS A 181 11.28 -7.24 8.64
CA LYS A 181 12.11 -6.20 9.26
C LYS A 181 12.21 -4.93 8.40
N ASP A 182 11.85 -5.03 7.13
CA ASP A 182 12.10 -3.99 6.14
C ASP A 182 10.87 -3.12 5.85
N MET A 183 9.75 -3.37 6.53
CA MET A 183 8.48 -2.67 6.31
C MET A 183 7.87 -2.19 7.62
N ARG A 184 7.24 -1.00 7.58
CA ARG A 184 6.35 -0.49 8.63
C ARG A 184 4.92 -0.48 8.13
N GLU A 185 3.96 -0.69 9.01
CA GLU A 185 2.58 -0.42 8.69
C GLU A 185 2.35 1.08 8.45
N VAL A 186 1.34 1.38 7.65
CA VAL A 186 0.79 2.72 7.52
C VAL A 186 -0.64 2.69 8.04
N VAL A 187 -0.94 3.62 8.92
CA VAL A 187 -2.23 3.71 9.61
C VAL A 187 -2.69 5.17 9.65
N SER A 188 -3.97 5.41 9.97
CA SER A 188 -4.43 6.71 10.42
C SER A 188 -4.63 6.71 11.93
N TRP A 189 -4.35 7.85 12.56
CA TRP A 189 -4.52 8.06 14.01
C TRP A 189 -5.93 8.57 14.30
N MET A 190 -6.67 7.88 15.15
CA MET A 190 -8.10 8.09 15.40
C MET A 190 -8.41 9.00 16.59
N ASP A 191 -7.41 9.56 17.26
CA ASP A 191 -7.57 10.40 18.43
C ASP A 191 -6.89 11.77 18.23
N GLU A 192 -6.97 12.64 19.23
CA GLU A 192 -6.24 13.91 19.20
C GLU A 192 -4.75 13.68 18.94
N PRO A 193 -4.16 14.34 17.93
CA PRO A 193 -2.79 14.10 17.56
C PRO A 193 -1.83 14.68 18.60
N THR A 194 -0.86 13.85 19.01
CA THR A 194 0.27 14.30 19.83
C THR A 194 1.40 14.84 18.93
N GLU A 195 2.36 15.56 19.50
CA GLU A 195 3.59 15.99 18.82
C GLU A 195 4.30 14.81 18.10
N ASP A 196 4.31 13.62 18.73
CA ASP A 196 4.89 12.41 18.14
C ASP A 196 4.12 11.97 16.89
N ILE A 197 2.79 11.98 16.93
CA ILE A 197 1.95 11.67 15.76
C ILE A 197 2.14 12.70 14.66
N LEU A 198 2.12 13.99 15.00
CA LEU A 198 2.36 15.08 14.02
C LEU A 198 3.73 14.97 13.37
N SER A 199 4.77 14.58 14.13
CA SER A 199 6.11 14.33 13.58
C SER A 199 6.12 13.15 12.61
N LYS A 200 5.46 12.03 12.96
CA LYS A 200 5.40 10.80 12.16
C LYS A 200 4.47 10.89 10.96
N SER A 201 3.59 11.90 10.90
CA SER A 201 2.66 12.13 9.79
C SER A 201 3.23 13.04 8.68
N ARG A 202 4.49 13.46 8.78
CA ARG A 202 5.15 14.33 7.80
C ARG A 202 5.67 13.52 6.63
N TYR A 203 5.26 13.92 5.43
CA TYR A 203 5.71 13.35 4.18
C TYR A 203 6.32 14.43 3.29
N MET A 204 7.53 14.19 2.81
CA MET A 204 8.10 14.97 1.71
C MET A 204 7.46 14.47 0.40
N VAL A 205 7.12 15.40 -0.46
CA VAL A 205 6.62 15.12 -1.81
C VAL A 205 7.81 15.03 -2.75
N GLU A 206 7.95 13.88 -3.42
CA GLU A 206 8.93 13.67 -4.46
C GLU A 206 8.21 13.55 -5.81
N PRO A 207 8.35 14.51 -6.73
CA PRO A 207 7.79 14.42 -8.08
C PRO A 207 8.42 13.26 -8.85
N VAL A 208 7.62 12.60 -9.69
CA VAL A 208 8.15 11.55 -10.58
C VAL A 208 8.52 12.20 -11.91
N PRO A 209 9.79 12.17 -12.34
CA PRO A 209 10.24 12.80 -13.58
C PRO A 209 9.40 12.39 -14.78
N GLY A 210 8.96 13.37 -15.57
CA GLY A 210 8.15 13.16 -16.77
C GLY A 210 6.68 12.81 -16.53
N GLN A 211 6.19 12.91 -15.29
CA GLN A 211 4.79 12.66 -14.92
C GLN A 211 4.30 13.80 -14.01
N GLU A 212 3.53 14.73 -14.55
CA GLU A 212 3.17 16.00 -13.89
C GLU A 212 2.23 15.81 -12.67
N ASP A 213 1.44 14.74 -12.64
CA ASP A 213 0.44 14.44 -11.60
C ASP A 213 0.84 13.27 -10.69
N VAL A 214 2.06 12.74 -10.85
CA VAL A 214 2.52 11.57 -10.10
C VAL A 214 3.62 11.94 -9.10
N ILE A 215 3.40 11.52 -7.86
CA ILE A 215 4.32 11.74 -6.74
C ILE A 215 4.72 10.43 -6.07
N ARG A 216 5.80 10.52 -5.29
CA ARG A 216 6.10 9.61 -4.19
C ARG A 216 5.99 10.36 -2.87
N LEU A 217 5.64 9.64 -1.83
CA LEU A 217 5.58 10.16 -0.47
C LEU A 217 6.70 9.53 0.35
N VAL A 218 7.57 10.36 0.88
CA VAL A 218 8.71 9.96 1.70
C VAL A 218 8.44 10.33 3.15
N SER A 219 8.42 9.35 4.05
CA SER A 219 8.25 9.60 5.48
C SER A 219 9.47 10.30 6.06
N ILE A 220 9.33 11.55 6.47
CA ILE A 220 10.46 12.37 6.98
C ILE A 220 10.95 11.88 8.33
N HIS A 221 10.04 11.49 9.23
CA HIS A 221 10.42 11.05 10.57
C HIS A 221 11.37 9.84 10.58
N TRP A 222 11.22 8.96 9.57
CA TRP A 222 11.98 7.72 9.47
C TRP A 222 13.10 7.76 8.43
N SER A 223 13.20 8.84 7.67
CA SER A 223 14.26 9.05 6.68
C SER A 223 15.43 9.80 7.29
N ASP A 224 16.62 9.57 6.76
CA ASP A 224 17.85 10.29 7.09
C ASP A 224 18.58 10.70 5.80
N SER A 225 19.80 11.22 5.90
CA SER A 225 20.57 11.67 4.74
C SER A 225 21.00 10.57 3.79
N GLU A 226 20.95 9.31 4.24
CA GLU A 226 21.42 8.15 3.48
C GLU A 226 20.27 7.25 3.05
N ARG A 227 19.08 7.39 3.65
CA ARG A 227 17.97 6.48 3.47
C ARG A 227 16.63 7.19 3.48
N TYR A 228 15.81 6.96 2.43
CA TYR A 228 14.43 7.44 2.33
C TYR A 228 13.43 6.30 2.52
N GLU A 229 12.50 6.48 3.47
CA GLU A 229 11.39 5.55 3.66
C GLU A 229 10.18 5.95 2.79
N TYR A 230 9.98 5.21 1.70
CA TYR A 230 8.89 5.44 0.75
C TYR A 230 7.59 4.77 1.19
N LEU A 231 6.48 5.50 1.12
CA LEU A 231 5.14 4.94 1.17
C LEU A 231 4.90 4.13 -0.12
N TYR A 232 4.48 2.87 -0.02
CA TYR A 232 4.20 2.05 -1.19
C TYR A 232 3.02 1.10 -1.01
N THR A 233 2.37 0.74 -2.12
CA THR A 233 1.30 -0.26 -2.17
C THR A 233 1.92 -1.64 -2.37
N SER A 234 1.79 -2.50 -1.36
CA SER A 234 2.37 -3.85 -1.34
C SER A 234 1.67 -4.79 -2.33
N ARG A 235 2.37 -5.87 -2.71
CA ARG A 235 1.76 -7.01 -3.41
C ARG A 235 0.88 -7.85 -2.47
N GLU A 236 1.10 -7.75 -1.17
CA GLU A 236 0.39 -8.54 -0.17
C GLU A 236 -1.05 -8.07 0.01
N TRP A 237 -1.97 -9.03 0.11
CA TRP A 237 -3.40 -8.79 0.24
C TRP A 237 -3.83 -8.92 1.70
N THR A 238 -4.70 -8.04 2.15
CA THR A 238 -5.38 -8.17 3.45
C THR A 238 -6.67 -8.98 3.33
N SER A 239 -7.26 -8.94 2.14
CA SER A 239 -8.51 -9.62 1.78
C SER A 239 -8.60 -9.70 0.25
N ALA A 240 -9.68 -10.27 -0.29
CA ALA A 240 -9.89 -10.43 -1.72
C ALA A 240 -9.76 -9.12 -2.54
N SER A 241 -10.10 -7.97 -1.94
CA SER A 241 -10.16 -6.68 -2.65
C SER A 241 -9.25 -5.59 -2.07
N ARG A 242 -8.27 -5.94 -1.20
CA ARG A 242 -7.46 -4.95 -0.47
C ARG A 242 -6.01 -5.35 -0.41
N ARG A 243 -5.10 -4.39 -0.71
CA ARG A 243 -3.65 -4.52 -0.51
C ARG A 243 -3.21 -3.71 0.69
N HIS A 244 -2.13 -4.16 1.31
CA HIS A 244 -1.46 -3.40 2.36
C HIS A 244 -0.75 -2.17 1.81
N ILE A 245 -0.76 -1.11 2.62
CA ILE A 245 0.11 0.05 2.44
C ILE A 245 1.17 -0.01 3.52
N HIS A 246 2.41 0.13 3.10
CA HIS A 246 3.59 0.12 3.98
C HIS A 246 4.51 1.29 3.70
N SER A 247 5.40 1.60 4.63
CA SER A 247 6.62 2.35 4.35
C SER A 247 7.81 1.39 4.31
N TRP A 248 8.71 1.59 3.35
CA TRP A 248 9.87 0.74 3.11
C TRP A 248 11.09 1.26 3.85
N LYS A 249 11.66 0.46 4.77
CA LYS A 249 12.66 0.86 5.77
C LYS A 249 14.12 0.79 5.31
N VAL A 250 14.37 0.13 4.20
CA VAL A 250 15.72 -0.07 3.67
C VAL A 250 15.89 0.66 2.34
N GLU A 251 17.09 0.59 1.76
CA GLU A 251 17.36 1.19 0.45
C GLU A 251 16.32 0.70 -0.57
N PRO A 252 15.61 1.61 -1.28
CA PRO A 252 14.53 1.23 -2.16
C PRO A 252 15.06 0.58 -3.45
N THR A 253 14.49 -0.55 -3.82
CA THR A 253 14.72 -1.16 -5.13
C THR A 253 13.86 -0.49 -6.19
N ASN A 254 14.17 -0.72 -7.49
CA ASN A 254 13.33 -0.24 -8.60
C ASN A 254 11.87 -0.74 -8.48
N ASP A 255 11.65 -1.93 -7.94
CA ASP A 255 10.32 -2.47 -7.69
C ASP A 255 9.58 -1.64 -6.62
N ILE A 256 10.23 -1.29 -5.52
CA ILE A 256 9.65 -0.43 -4.47
C ILE A 256 9.38 0.97 -5.03
N LEU A 257 10.32 1.57 -5.76
CA LEU A 257 10.13 2.89 -6.38
C LEU A 257 8.98 2.89 -7.40
N SER A 258 8.77 1.79 -8.13
CA SER A 258 7.61 1.63 -9.01
C SER A 258 6.30 1.56 -8.24
N LYS A 259 6.26 0.83 -7.12
CA LYS A 259 5.08 0.65 -6.26
C LYS A 259 4.77 1.84 -5.36
N SER A 260 5.71 2.78 -5.20
CA SER A 260 5.53 4.01 -4.41
C SER A 260 4.99 5.19 -5.21
N ARG A 261 4.64 5.01 -6.49
CA ARG A 261 4.09 6.06 -7.35
C ARG A 261 2.58 6.18 -7.15
N TYR A 262 2.15 7.40 -6.84
CA TYR A 262 0.74 7.74 -6.69
C TYR A 262 0.40 8.91 -7.61
N ARG A 263 -0.64 8.74 -8.43
CA ARG A 263 -1.26 9.84 -9.14
C ARG A 263 -2.16 10.61 -8.17
N VAL A 264 -2.04 11.93 -8.20
CA VAL A 264 -2.87 12.84 -7.42
C VAL A 264 -4.13 13.17 -8.21
N GLU A 265 -5.28 12.82 -7.67
CA GLU A 265 -6.58 13.17 -8.21
C GLU A 265 -7.21 14.25 -7.33
N PHE A 266 -7.46 15.44 -7.87
CA PHE A 266 -8.16 16.51 -7.15
C PHE A 266 -9.64 16.22 -7.08
N VAL A 267 -10.21 16.26 -5.87
CA VAL A 267 -11.64 16.09 -5.67
C VAL A 267 -12.31 17.44 -5.85
N HIS A 268 -13.01 17.60 -6.98
CA HIS A 268 -13.86 18.76 -7.19
C HIS A 268 -15.17 18.56 -6.42
N SER A 269 -15.50 19.46 -5.55
CA SER A 269 -16.84 19.54 -4.96
C SER A 269 -17.83 19.84 -6.10
N SER A 270 -18.71 18.88 -6.40
CA SER A 270 -19.75 19.04 -7.41
C SER A 270 -20.90 19.94 -6.93
N LYS A 271 -20.80 20.48 -5.75
CA LYS A 271 -21.56 21.58 -5.21
C LYS A 271 -20.55 22.60 -4.69
N GLU A 272 -20.58 23.79 -5.26
CA GLU A 272 -20.36 25.01 -4.51
C GLU A 272 -21.41 25.04 -3.39
N GLU A 273 -21.29 24.15 -2.39
CA GLU A 273 -21.70 24.52 -1.08
C GLU A 273 -20.69 25.59 -0.70
N GLU A 274 -21.11 26.86 -0.80
CA GLU A 274 -20.60 27.94 -0.03
C GLU A 274 -20.55 27.49 1.46
N MET A 275 -19.60 26.63 1.82
CA MET A 275 -18.91 26.84 3.07
C MET A 275 -18.06 28.06 2.79
N GLU A 276 -18.56 29.22 3.23
CA GLU A 276 -17.72 30.38 3.51
C GLU A 276 -16.43 29.78 4.07
N ASP A 277 -15.34 29.89 3.29
CA ASP A 277 -14.00 29.63 3.73
C ASP A 277 -13.73 30.51 4.96
N GLU A 278 -14.25 30.12 6.12
CA GLU A 278 -13.63 30.52 7.36
C GLU A 278 -12.22 29.96 7.27
N ASN A 279 -11.29 30.83 6.93
CA ASN A 279 -9.86 30.63 6.90
C ASN A 279 -9.40 30.15 8.29
N TRP A 280 -9.71 28.90 8.63
CA TRP A 280 -9.34 28.34 9.94
C TRP A 280 -7.82 28.24 10.14
N TRP A 281 -7.00 28.45 9.08
CA TRP A 281 -5.55 28.59 9.20
C TRP A 281 -5.06 30.03 9.43
N GLU A 282 -5.91 31.06 9.34
CA GLU A 282 -5.45 32.44 9.57
C GLU A 282 -5.27 32.75 11.06
N ASP A 283 -5.91 32.00 11.96
CA ASP A 283 -5.82 32.24 13.40
C ASP A 283 -4.51 31.70 14.04
N GLU A 284 -3.69 30.93 13.35
CA GLU A 284 -2.36 30.52 13.84
C GLU A 284 -1.22 31.48 13.49
N LYS A 285 -1.51 32.66 12.96
CA LYS A 285 -0.50 33.67 12.64
C LYS A 285 -0.19 34.66 13.77
N LEU A 286 -0.56 34.31 15.02
CA LEU A 286 -0.16 35.15 16.21
C LEU A 286 0.89 34.44 17.05
#